data_0493c78979449e5f863971300785da30
#
_entry.id   0493c78979449e5f863971300785da30
#
_cell.length_a   1.000
_cell.length_b   1.000
_cell.length_c   1.000
_cell.angle_alpha   90.00
_cell.angle_beta   90.00
_cell.angle_gamma   90.00
#
_symmetry.space_group_name_H-M   'P 1'
#
loop_
_entity.id
_entity.type
_entity.pdbx_description
1 polymer ?
#
loop_
_entity_poly.entity_id
_entity_poly.type
_entity_poly.pdbx_seq_one_letter_code
_entity_poly.pdbx_strand_id
1 'polypeptide(L)'
;SSTTYGFSYFGSLRFDKLNIRSGFNLYQYTGSGNIDNEDLSLTSNLLYSYNFGGTYNLGKKWKIEGWGFFRSPSQTIQGTSTSFSMMSFGIKKDFKNKRGSLGLNIVEPFNKYKVFTTDINGENFTLYSERNIEFRSIGISFKYTFGKLNFKSSSKQSNIKNDDVSEEENADY
;
A
#
# COMPACT_ATOMS: atom_id res chain seq x y z
N SER A 1 -1.67 5.00 -28.57
CA SER A 1 -1.06 3.80 -27.93
C SER A 1 -0.31 4.19 -26.67
N SER A 2 -0.19 3.30 -25.70
CA SER A 2 0.64 3.53 -24.50
C SER A 2 1.46 2.28 -24.20
N THR A 3 2.69 2.49 -23.75
CA THR A 3 3.57 1.40 -23.33
C THR A 3 4.11 1.73 -21.95
N THR A 4 4.06 0.75 -21.06
CA THR A 4 4.59 0.86 -19.71
C THR A 4 5.49 -0.34 -19.44
N TYR A 5 6.70 -0.09 -18.97
CA TYR A 5 7.61 -1.12 -18.49
C TYR A 5 8.29 -0.66 -17.21
N GLY A 6 8.59 -1.59 -16.33
CA GLY A 6 9.15 -1.20 -15.05
C GLY A 6 9.50 -2.38 -14.16
N PHE A 7 9.91 -2.03 -12.96
CA PHE A 7 10.36 -2.94 -11.94
C PHE A 7 9.65 -2.62 -10.62
N SER A 8 9.20 -3.67 -9.93
CA SER A 8 8.61 -3.57 -8.61
C SER A 8 9.36 -4.49 -7.64
N TYR A 9 9.66 -3.96 -6.47
CA TYR A 9 10.25 -4.70 -5.37
C TYR A 9 9.40 -4.53 -4.11
N PHE A 10 9.21 -5.63 -3.40
CA PHE A 10 8.63 -5.62 -2.07
C PHE A 10 9.40 -6.58 -1.16
N GLY A 11 9.77 -6.11 0.01
CA GLY A 11 10.52 -6.89 0.98
C GLY A 11 10.07 -6.65 2.42
N SER A 12 10.29 -7.65 3.25
CA SER A 12 10.11 -7.54 4.69
C SER A 12 11.25 -8.22 5.44
N LEU A 13 11.71 -7.55 6.49
CA LEU A 13 12.72 -8.05 7.40
C LEU A 13 12.11 -8.14 8.80
N ARG A 14 12.29 -9.28 9.44
CA ARG A 14 11.79 -9.52 10.79
C ARG A 14 12.92 -9.92 11.71
N PHE A 15 13.12 -9.13 12.72
CA PHE A 15 14.00 -9.40 13.85
C PHE A 15 13.15 -9.61 15.11
N ASP A 16 13.76 -10.00 16.21
CA ASP A 16 13.05 -10.27 17.49
C ASP A 16 12.11 -9.13 17.90
N LYS A 17 12.59 -7.90 17.87
CA LYS A 17 11.82 -6.71 18.28
C LYS A 17 11.40 -5.78 17.16
N LEU A 18 11.96 -5.95 15.96
CA LEU A 18 11.82 -5.05 14.82
C LEU A 18 11.26 -5.78 13.62
N ASN A 19 10.19 -5.23 13.06
CA ASN A 19 9.63 -5.66 11.79
C ASN A 19 9.64 -4.46 10.83
N ILE A 20 10.31 -4.59 9.70
CA ILE A 20 10.38 -3.56 8.65
C ILE A 20 9.80 -4.13 7.37
N ARG A 21 9.06 -3.32 6.66
CA ARG A 21 8.54 -3.60 5.32
C ARG A 21 8.89 -2.43 4.42
N SER A 22 9.28 -2.74 3.21
CA SER A 22 9.61 -1.73 2.20
C SER A 22 9.15 -2.19 0.84
N GLY A 23 8.64 -1.28 0.05
CA GLY A 23 8.29 -1.50 -1.34
C GLY A 23 8.77 -0.34 -2.20
N PHE A 24 9.22 -0.67 -3.40
CA PHE A 24 9.68 0.26 -4.39
C PHE A 24 9.13 -0.11 -5.75
N ASN A 25 8.63 0.87 -6.48
CA ASN A 25 8.19 0.71 -7.86
C ASN A 25 8.88 1.76 -8.71
N LEU A 26 9.38 1.34 -9.84
CA LEU A 26 9.99 2.19 -10.87
C LEU A 26 9.46 1.73 -12.21
N TYR A 27 8.85 2.63 -12.96
CA TYR A 27 8.36 2.32 -14.29
C TYR A 27 8.43 3.53 -15.20
N GLN A 28 8.66 3.23 -16.46
CA GLN A 28 8.69 4.20 -17.53
C GLN A 28 7.37 4.09 -18.30
N TYR A 29 6.74 5.22 -18.51
CA TYR A 29 5.52 5.36 -19.28
C TYR A 29 5.78 6.20 -20.51
N THR A 30 5.37 5.69 -21.66
CA THR A 30 5.32 6.41 -22.93
C THR A 30 3.92 6.32 -23.49
N GLY A 31 3.40 7.42 -23.98
CA GLY A 31 2.07 7.45 -24.56
C GLY A 31 2.07 8.29 -25.84
N SER A 32 1.31 7.86 -26.83
CA SER A 32 1.01 8.64 -28.02
C SER A 32 -0.49 8.57 -28.32
N GLY A 33 -1.06 9.67 -28.69
CA GLY A 33 -2.46 9.78 -29.07
C GLY A 33 -2.63 10.79 -30.18
N ASN A 34 -3.69 10.66 -30.94
CA ASN A 34 -4.10 11.63 -31.94
C ASN A 34 -5.42 12.25 -31.45
N ILE A 35 -5.42 13.56 -31.30
CA ILE A 35 -6.61 14.34 -30.95
C ILE A 35 -6.74 15.43 -32.03
N ASP A 36 -7.87 15.48 -32.70
CA ASP A 36 -8.19 16.48 -33.73
C ASP A 36 -7.16 16.61 -34.86
N ASN A 37 -6.59 15.49 -35.33
CA ASN A 37 -5.53 15.41 -36.34
C ASN A 37 -4.14 15.90 -35.91
N GLU A 38 -3.93 16.19 -34.64
CA GLU A 38 -2.59 16.44 -34.09
C GLU A 38 -2.04 15.21 -33.38
N ASP A 39 -0.83 14.82 -33.76
CA ASP A 39 -0.11 13.72 -33.12
C ASP A 39 0.52 14.22 -31.79
N LEU A 40 -0.14 13.90 -30.70
CA LEU A 40 0.38 14.17 -29.38
C LEU A 40 1.22 12.99 -28.88
N SER A 41 2.49 13.24 -28.68
CA SER A 41 3.39 12.27 -28.07
C SER A 41 3.81 12.68 -26.68
N LEU A 42 3.60 11.81 -25.71
CA LEU A 42 4.21 11.93 -24.40
C LEU A 42 5.65 11.43 -24.46
N THR A 43 6.57 12.34 -24.27
CA THR A 43 7.97 11.98 -24.02
C THR A 43 8.01 11.15 -22.76
N SER A 44 8.82 10.08 -22.82
CA SER A 44 9.06 9.13 -21.74
C SER A 44 9.09 9.76 -20.35
N ASN A 45 8.20 9.34 -19.48
CA ASN A 45 8.13 9.81 -18.10
C ASN A 45 8.51 8.67 -17.14
N LEU A 46 9.51 8.94 -16.30
CA LEU A 46 9.94 8.03 -15.26
C LEU A 46 9.11 8.25 -13.99
N LEU A 47 8.34 7.25 -13.63
CA LEU A 47 7.49 7.25 -12.46
C LEU A 47 8.07 6.32 -11.40
N TYR A 48 8.18 6.81 -10.18
CA TYR A 48 8.63 5.99 -9.07
C TYR A 48 7.81 6.25 -7.81
N SER A 49 7.66 5.20 -7.03
CA SER A 49 7.06 5.29 -5.71
C SER A 49 7.79 4.37 -4.75
N TYR A 50 7.86 4.78 -3.51
CA TYR A 50 8.35 3.93 -2.45
C TYR A 50 7.44 4.02 -1.23
N ASN A 51 7.34 2.91 -0.52
CA ASN A 51 6.69 2.84 0.77
C ASN A 51 7.60 2.12 1.76
N PHE A 52 7.50 2.50 2.98
CA PHE A 52 8.17 1.84 4.08
C PHE A 52 7.26 1.80 5.29
N GLY A 53 7.41 0.79 6.10
CA GLY A 53 6.68 0.67 7.33
C GLY A 53 7.46 -0.18 8.32
N GLY A 54 7.26 0.07 9.59
CA GLY A 54 7.94 -0.69 10.62
C GLY A 54 7.21 -0.67 11.95
N THR A 55 7.48 -1.71 12.72
CA THR A 55 6.99 -1.84 14.09
C THR A 55 8.15 -2.24 14.98
N TYR A 56 8.37 -1.51 16.05
CA TYR A 56 9.37 -1.82 17.06
C TYR A 56 8.72 -2.13 18.41
N ASN A 57 9.01 -3.29 18.96
CA ASN A 57 8.51 -3.74 20.25
C ASN A 57 9.45 -3.25 21.38
N LEU A 58 9.03 -2.24 22.13
CA LEU A 58 9.77 -1.68 23.26
C LEU A 58 9.80 -2.59 24.50
N GLY A 59 9.01 -3.68 24.49
CA GLY A 59 8.77 -4.49 25.68
C GLY A 59 7.63 -3.93 26.54
N LYS A 60 7.28 -4.65 27.64
CA LYS A 60 6.18 -4.28 28.55
C LYS A 60 4.87 -3.92 27.81
N LYS A 61 4.65 -4.54 26.62
CA LYS A 61 3.47 -4.34 25.73
C LYS A 61 3.38 -2.99 25.02
N TRP A 62 4.46 -2.25 24.99
CA TRP A 62 4.58 -1.04 24.18
C TRP A 62 5.15 -1.36 22.79
N LYS A 63 4.59 -0.70 21.78
CA LYS A 63 5.03 -0.78 20.38
C LYS A 63 5.10 0.62 19.81
N ILE A 64 6.12 0.87 19.00
CA ILE A 64 6.20 2.03 18.12
C ILE A 64 5.96 1.54 16.69
N GLU A 65 5.16 2.27 15.97
CA GLU A 65 4.84 1.99 14.57
C GLU A 65 5.17 3.22 13.74
N GLY A 66 5.74 3.01 12.57
CA GLY A 66 6.03 4.07 11.61
C GLY A 66 5.66 3.61 10.22
N TRP A 67 5.17 4.54 9.41
CA TRP A 67 4.77 4.28 8.05
C TRP A 67 5.01 5.52 7.18
N GLY A 68 5.43 5.32 5.94
CA GLY A 68 5.62 6.37 4.97
C GLY A 68 5.41 5.89 3.55
N PHE A 69 4.98 6.81 2.73
CA PHE A 69 4.75 6.62 1.31
C PHE A 69 5.19 7.86 0.54
N PHE A 70 5.77 7.66 -0.63
CA PHE A 70 6.11 8.69 -1.58
C PHE A 70 5.79 8.24 -3.00
N ARG A 71 5.32 9.17 -3.82
CA ARG A 71 5.12 9.01 -5.26
C ARG A 71 5.66 10.23 -6.00
N SER A 72 6.43 9.99 -7.07
CA SER A 72 6.93 11.03 -7.96
C SER A 72 5.80 11.82 -8.64
N PRO A 73 6.07 13.02 -9.15
CA PRO A 73 5.17 13.68 -10.07
C PRO A 73 4.86 12.77 -11.26
N SER A 74 3.69 12.92 -11.84
CA SER A 74 3.35 12.24 -13.10
C SER A 74 2.98 13.26 -14.16
N GLN A 75 3.47 13.06 -15.37
CA GLN A 75 3.07 13.83 -16.54
C GLN A 75 2.00 13.06 -17.30
N THR A 76 1.01 13.76 -17.75
CA THR A 76 -0.02 13.28 -18.66
C THR A 76 0.08 14.08 -19.97
N ILE A 77 -0.65 13.67 -21.00
CA ILE A 77 -0.69 14.38 -22.30
C ILE A 77 -1.13 15.85 -22.10
N GLN A 78 -1.94 16.13 -21.11
CA GLN A 78 -2.56 17.45 -20.88
C GLN A 78 -1.95 18.22 -19.70
N GLY A 79 -1.00 17.65 -18.96
CA GLY A 79 -0.45 18.38 -17.82
C GLY A 79 0.37 17.53 -16.85
N THR A 80 0.73 18.14 -15.75
CA THR A 80 1.58 17.53 -14.72
C THR A 80 0.84 17.47 -13.38
N SER A 81 0.89 16.34 -12.72
CA SER A 81 0.43 16.20 -11.33
C SER A 81 1.61 16.24 -10.36
N THR A 82 1.41 16.86 -9.20
CA THR A 82 2.41 17.01 -8.16
C THR A 82 2.82 15.67 -7.54
N SER A 83 4.05 15.59 -7.04
CA SER A 83 4.49 14.51 -6.17
C SER A 83 3.64 14.45 -4.91
N PHE A 84 3.50 13.27 -4.35
CA PHE A 84 2.78 13.07 -3.11
C PHE A 84 3.60 12.25 -2.12
N SER A 85 3.66 12.72 -0.89
CA SER A 85 4.24 11.97 0.22
C SER A 85 3.33 11.99 1.42
N MET A 86 3.35 10.95 2.23
CA MET A 86 2.65 10.89 3.51
C MET A 86 3.42 10.04 4.49
N MET A 87 3.47 10.44 5.75
CA MET A 87 4.08 9.65 6.82
C MET A 87 3.27 9.73 8.10
N SER A 88 3.37 8.67 8.88
CA SER A 88 2.65 8.53 10.15
C SER A 88 3.53 7.80 11.16
N PHE A 89 3.42 8.23 12.40
CA PHE A 89 4.05 7.57 13.54
C PHE A 89 3.01 7.32 14.63
N GLY A 90 3.18 6.21 15.33
CA GLY A 90 2.28 5.84 16.40
C GLY A 90 3.01 5.15 17.54
N ILE A 91 2.47 5.30 18.73
CA ILE A 91 2.84 4.52 19.90
C ILE A 91 1.59 3.82 20.43
N LYS A 92 1.71 2.55 20.73
CA LYS A 92 0.60 1.70 21.15
C LYS A 92 0.97 0.90 22.36
N LYS A 93 0.02 0.78 23.29
CA LYS A 93 0.14 -0.07 24.48
C LYS A 93 -0.97 -1.12 24.48
N ASP A 94 -0.58 -2.38 24.49
CA ASP A 94 -1.50 -3.50 24.65
C ASP A 94 -1.85 -3.71 26.13
N PHE A 95 -3.10 -4.03 26.46
CA PHE A 95 -3.53 -4.28 27.83
C PHE A 95 -2.98 -5.62 28.37
N LYS A 96 -2.89 -5.73 29.70
CA LYS A 96 -2.35 -6.93 30.35
C LYS A 96 -3.09 -8.21 29.98
N ASN A 97 -4.39 -8.14 29.77
CA ASN A 97 -5.27 -9.26 29.39
C ASN A 97 -5.25 -9.60 27.90
N LYS A 98 -4.46 -8.88 27.07
CA LYS A 98 -4.40 -8.98 25.60
C LYS A 98 -5.76 -8.72 24.90
N ARG A 99 -6.76 -8.22 25.62
CA ARG A 99 -8.10 -7.95 25.05
C ARG A 99 -8.26 -6.56 24.45
N GLY A 100 -7.30 -5.69 24.65
CA GLY A 100 -7.39 -4.36 24.09
C GLY A 100 -6.06 -3.63 24.04
N SER A 101 -6.11 -2.48 23.42
CA SER A 101 -4.97 -1.58 23.29
C SER A 101 -5.41 -0.12 23.22
N LEU A 102 -4.53 0.75 23.68
CA LEU A 102 -4.62 2.19 23.53
C LEU A 102 -3.44 2.66 22.67
N GLY A 103 -3.69 3.53 21.73
CA GLY A 103 -2.66 4.10 20.86
C GLY A 103 -2.82 5.60 20.67
N LEU A 104 -1.70 6.25 20.41
CA LEU A 104 -1.60 7.62 19.96
C LEU A 104 -0.91 7.59 18.60
N ASN A 105 -1.43 8.30 17.63
CA ASN A 105 -0.82 8.41 16.31
C ASN A 105 -0.78 9.86 15.83
N ILE A 106 0.24 10.19 15.07
CA ILE A 106 0.40 11.46 14.39
C ILE A 106 0.65 11.22 12.91
N VAL A 107 -0.09 11.90 12.07
CA VAL A 107 0.09 11.93 10.61
C VAL A 107 0.70 13.27 10.24
N GLU A 108 1.66 13.25 9.32
CA GLU A 108 2.39 14.43 8.82
C GLU A 108 2.96 15.32 9.95
N PRO A 109 3.81 14.78 10.84
CA PRO A 109 4.35 15.56 11.95
C PRO A 109 5.21 16.75 11.51
N PHE A 110 5.84 16.65 10.33
CA PHE A 110 6.80 17.65 9.83
C PHE A 110 6.13 18.71 8.96
N ASN A 111 5.15 18.33 8.12
CA ASN A 111 4.48 19.23 7.19
C ASN A 111 2.99 19.31 7.51
N LYS A 112 2.54 20.49 7.93
CA LYS A 112 1.12 20.70 8.24
C LYS A 112 0.26 20.67 6.97
N TYR A 113 0.73 21.29 5.90
CA TYR A 113 0.01 21.45 4.65
C TYR A 113 0.70 20.72 3.52
N LYS A 114 -0.09 20.24 2.57
CA LYS A 114 0.36 19.71 1.28
C LYS A 114 -0.21 20.59 0.17
N VAL A 115 0.66 20.99 -0.74
CA VAL A 115 0.31 21.77 -1.91
C VAL A 115 0.09 20.81 -3.07
N PHE A 116 -1.09 20.85 -3.65
CA PHE A 116 -1.43 20.12 -4.87
C PHE A 116 -1.56 21.13 -5.99
N THR A 117 -0.64 21.08 -6.93
CA THR A 117 -0.67 21.85 -8.15
C THR A 117 -1.16 20.99 -9.30
N THR A 118 -2.02 21.55 -10.11
CA THR A 118 -2.45 20.98 -11.38
C THR A 118 -2.25 22.04 -12.45
N ASP A 119 -1.49 21.69 -13.46
CA ASP A 119 -1.26 22.54 -14.64
C ASP A 119 -1.77 21.76 -15.87
N ILE A 120 -2.79 22.30 -16.52
CA ILE A 120 -3.39 21.70 -17.70
C ILE A 120 -3.31 22.72 -18.83
N ASN A 121 -2.67 22.34 -19.92
CA ASN A 121 -2.57 23.14 -21.14
C ASN A 121 -3.39 22.45 -22.23
N GLY A 122 -4.48 23.11 -22.64
CA GLY A 122 -5.26 22.73 -23.81
C GLY A 122 -5.00 23.69 -24.97
N GLU A 123 -5.51 23.39 -26.13
CA GLU A 123 -5.31 24.18 -27.36
C GLU A 123 -5.80 25.65 -27.19
N ASN A 124 -6.91 25.84 -26.48
CA ASN A 124 -7.55 27.15 -26.30
C ASN A 124 -7.69 27.59 -24.84
N PHE A 125 -7.07 26.85 -23.89
CA PHE A 125 -7.13 27.21 -22.47
C PHE A 125 -5.92 26.73 -21.70
N THR A 126 -5.57 27.46 -20.66
CA THR A 126 -4.61 27.04 -19.64
C THR A 126 -5.32 27.07 -18.30
N LEU A 127 -5.23 25.97 -17.56
CA LEU A 127 -5.76 25.87 -16.19
C LEU A 127 -4.62 25.61 -15.23
N TYR A 128 -4.39 26.59 -14.35
CA TYR A 128 -3.54 26.40 -13.18
C TYR A 128 -4.41 26.35 -11.93
N SER A 129 -4.23 25.30 -11.14
CA SER A 129 -4.95 25.14 -9.86
C SER A 129 -3.95 24.78 -8.77
N GLU A 130 -4.02 25.50 -7.66
CA GLU A 130 -3.26 25.22 -6.46
C GLU A 130 -4.21 24.99 -5.28
N ARG A 131 -4.04 23.88 -4.57
CA ARG A 131 -4.80 23.57 -3.37
C ARG A 131 -3.86 23.30 -2.22
N ASN A 132 -4.09 24.00 -1.13
CA ASN A 132 -3.37 23.84 0.13
C ASN A 132 -4.27 23.08 1.11
N ILE A 133 -3.92 21.81 1.36
CA ILE A 133 -4.74 20.91 2.19
C ILE A 133 -3.99 20.59 3.46
N GLU A 134 -4.64 20.71 4.60
CA GLU A 134 -4.09 20.32 5.89
C GLU A 134 -4.12 18.81 6.04
N PHE A 135 -2.95 18.22 6.25
CA PHE A 135 -2.76 16.77 6.43
C PHE A 135 -2.33 16.39 7.85
N ARG A 136 -1.80 17.34 8.62
CA ARG A 136 -1.40 17.04 9.99
C ARG A 136 -2.61 16.68 10.83
N SER A 137 -2.56 15.50 11.43
CA SER A 137 -3.58 15.07 12.37
C SER A 137 -2.97 14.30 13.52
N ILE A 138 -3.59 14.41 14.68
CA ILE A 138 -3.25 13.65 15.88
C ILE A 138 -4.49 12.85 16.25
N GLY A 139 -4.32 11.54 16.43
CA GLY A 139 -5.41 10.63 16.72
C GLY A 139 -5.13 9.76 17.93
N ILE A 140 -6.20 9.43 18.65
CA ILE A 140 -6.19 8.43 19.73
C ILE A 140 -6.98 7.23 19.23
N SER A 141 -6.41 6.04 19.36
CA SER A 141 -7.06 4.78 19.01
C SER A 141 -7.29 3.93 20.26
N PHE A 142 -8.50 3.43 20.39
CA PHE A 142 -8.87 2.47 21.42
C PHE A 142 -9.45 1.22 20.77
N LYS A 143 -8.89 0.08 21.12
CA LYS A 143 -9.40 -1.23 20.65
C LYS A 143 -9.70 -2.10 21.85
N TYR A 144 -10.86 -2.74 21.85
CA TYR A 144 -11.22 -3.73 22.86
C TYR A 144 -11.97 -4.90 22.22
N THR A 145 -11.58 -6.13 22.54
CA THR A 145 -12.18 -7.35 22.03
C THR A 145 -13.03 -7.99 23.14
N PHE A 146 -14.35 -8.06 22.90
CA PHE A 146 -15.31 -8.70 23.78
C PHE A 146 -15.49 -10.18 23.41
N GLY A 147 -15.80 -11.00 24.40
CA GLY A 147 -16.12 -12.41 24.20
C GLY A 147 -14.90 -13.33 24.09
N LYS A 148 -15.17 -14.62 24.00
CA LYS A 148 -14.23 -15.69 23.65
C LYS A 148 -14.74 -16.34 22.38
N LEU A 149 -14.05 -16.14 21.27
CA LEU A 149 -14.30 -16.92 20.07
C LEU A 149 -13.61 -18.29 20.25
N ASN A 150 -14.41 -19.28 20.69
CA ASN A 150 -13.98 -20.67 20.66
C ASN A 150 -14.27 -21.22 19.26
N PHE A 151 -13.37 -21.01 18.32
CA PHE A 151 -13.35 -21.81 17.11
C PHE A 151 -12.88 -23.21 17.50
N LYS A 152 -13.80 -24.16 17.69
CA LYS A 152 -13.48 -25.55 17.53
C LYS A 152 -13.16 -25.73 16.03
N SER A 153 -11.91 -25.84 15.70
CA SER A 153 -11.50 -26.39 14.42
C SER A 153 -12.06 -27.81 14.35
N SER A 154 -13.24 -27.97 13.76
CA SER A 154 -13.70 -29.28 13.35
C SER A 154 -12.85 -29.64 12.11
N SER A 155 -11.75 -30.30 12.32
CA SER A 155 -11.12 -31.07 11.26
C SER A 155 -12.13 -32.18 10.90
N LYS A 156 -13.04 -31.87 9.97
CA LYS A 156 -13.71 -32.93 9.23
C LYS A 156 -12.61 -33.61 8.42
N GLN A 157 -12.08 -34.70 8.93
CA GLN A 157 -11.45 -35.72 8.08
C GLN A 157 -12.55 -36.12 7.10
N SER A 158 -12.44 -35.66 5.87
CA SER A 158 -13.25 -36.19 4.78
C SER A 158 -12.72 -37.58 4.52
N ASN A 159 -13.41 -38.59 5.07
CA ASN A 159 -13.26 -39.97 4.59
C ASN A 159 -13.95 -40.03 3.21
N ILE A 160 -13.31 -39.49 2.21
CA ILE A 160 -13.63 -39.80 0.83
C ILE A 160 -12.92 -41.14 0.57
N LYS A 161 -13.63 -42.25 0.70
CA LYS A 161 -13.23 -43.50 0.09
C LYS A 161 -13.59 -43.39 -1.39
N ASN A 162 -12.60 -43.35 -2.25
CA ASN A 162 -12.78 -43.57 -3.68
C ASN A 162 -13.05 -45.06 -3.88
N ASP A 163 -14.33 -45.41 -4.06
CA ASP A 163 -14.74 -46.79 -4.40
C ASP A 163 -14.60 -47.07 -5.93
N ASP A 164 -13.96 -46.19 -6.69
CA ASP A 164 -13.86 -46.28 -8.15
C ASP A 164 -12.54 -46.87 -8.65
N VAL A 165 -11.78 -47.58 -7.82
CA VAL A 165 -10.66 -48.36 -8.29
C VAL A 165 -11.17 -49.80 -8.54
N SER A 166 -11.62 -50.01 -9.77
CA SER A 166 -11.90 -51.37 -10.28
C SER A 166 -10.60 -52.16 -10.29
N GLU A 167 -10.67 -53.32 -9.60
CA GLU A 167 -9.65 -54.37 -9.67
C GLU A 167 -9.48 -54.84 -11.13
N GLU A 168 -8.32 -54.56 -11.75
CA GLU A 168 -7.93 -55.26 -12.98
C GLU A 168 -7.56 -56.68 -12.59
N GLU A 169 -8.38 -57.60 -13.11
CA GLU A 169 -8.20 -59.04 -13.08
C GLU A 169 -6.81 -59.41 -13.61
N ASN A 170 -6.04 -60.12 -12.79
CA ASN A 170 -4.94 -60.91 -13.26
C ASN A 170 -5.49 -62.08 -14.12
N ALA A 171 -5.27 -62.01 -15.41
CA ALA A 171 -5.41 -63.14 -16.31
C ALA A 171 -4.03 -63.76 -16.54
N ASP A 172 -3.81 -64.92 -15.94
CA ASP A 172 -2.76 -65.87 -16.27
C ASP A 172 -2.86 -66.33 -17.74
N TYR A 173 -1.74 -66.22 -18.43
CA TYR A 173 -1.26 -67.25 -19.40
C TYR A 173 0.25 -67.07 -19.61
#